data_e99dd1b05ae93cc67781765ef5ccdb2c
#
_entry.id   e99dd1b05ae93cc67781765ef5ccdb2c
#
_cell.length_a   1.000
_cell.length_b   1.000
_cell.length_c   1.000
_cell.angle_alpha   90.00
_cell.angle_beta   90.00
_cell.angle_gamma   90.00
#
_symmetry.space_group_name_H-M   'P 1'
#
loop_
_entity.id
_entity.type
_entity.pdbx_description
1 polymer ?
#
loop_
_entity_poly.entity_id
_entity_poly.type
_entity_poly.pdbx_seq_one_letter_code
_entity_poly.pdbx_strand_id
1 'polypeptide(L)'
;MFNPHMEILPAAQQRLWPELRATAELGFVLYGGTAVALRLGHRHSVDFDFFSDQALDRHAIHAAFPFMARSTLLQDERQTLGVLVPGADPQSGQVKLSFFGTIGFGRVGEPDLTGDGVLQVASLDDLMATKLKVILQRAEAKDYRDIAQMVKAGVSLAKALAAAQKFFGPNFQPSESLKALAYFKDGDLATLTRDETSTLVKAASAVRDLPELAILSTKLTAATHSLG
;
A
#
# COMPACT_ATOMS: atom_id res chain seq x y z
N MET A 1 -16.90 -2.65 1.29
CA MET A 1 -16.67 -1.82 0.07
C MET A 1 -16.55 -0.37 0.47
N PHE A 2 -15.73 0.42 -0.24
CA PHE A 2 -15.57 1.86 -0.02
C PHE A 2 -15.51 2.59 -1.37
N ASN A 3 -15.86 3.88 -1.39
CA ASN A 3 -15.73 4.72 -2.57
C ASN A 3 -14.31 5.29 -2.61
N PRO A 4 -13.49 4.93 -3.61
CA PRO A 4 -12.14 5.44 -3.72
C PRO A 4 -12.12 6.91 -4.13
N HIS A 5 -11.15 7.65 -3.62
CA HIS A 5 -10.85 9.02 -4.02
C HIS A 5 -10.17 9.05 -5.39
N MET A 6 -10.94 8.92 -6.47
CA MET A 6 -10.40 8.85 -7.84
C MET A 6 -9.69 10.11 -8.29
N GLU A 7 -10.02 11.25 -7.70
CA GLU A 7 -9.39 12.56 -7.98
C GLU A 7 -7.91 12.62 -7.64
N ILE A 8 -7.40 11.70 -6.80
CA ILE A 8 -5.97 11.61 -6.47
C ILE A 8 -5.14 10.96 -7.58
N LEU A 9 -5.78 10.29 -8.51
CA LEU A 9 -5.12 9.61 -9.60
C LEU A 9 -4.93 10.57 -10.78
N PRO A 10 -3.70 10.75 -11.30
CA PRO A 10 -3.49 11.41 -12.59
C PRO A 10 -4.27 10.75 -13.73
N ALA A 11 -4.51 11.50 -14.80
CA ALA A 11 -5.36 11.06 -15.91
C ALA A 11 -4.93 9.73 -16.54
N ALA A 12 -3.62 9.42 -16.57
CA ALA A 12 -3.12 8.15 -17.09
C ALA A 12 -3.60 6.96 -16.25
N GLN A 13 -3.53 7.09 -14.91
CA GLN A 13 -4.00 6.07 -13.97
C GLN A 13 -5.51 5.90 -14.03
N GLN A 14 -6.27 7.00 -14.13
CA GLN A 14 -7.73 6.94 -14.26
C GLN A 14 -8.16 6.20 -15.54
N ARG A 15 -7.45 6.41 -16.66
CA ARG A 15 -7.71 5.68 -17.90
C ARG A 15 -7.38 4.19 -17.81
N LEU A 16 -6.31 3.84 -17.10
CA LEU A 16 -5.90 2.44 -16.91
C LEU A 16 -6.79 1.71 -15.90
N TRP A 17 -7.45 2.43 -15.00
CA TRP A 17 -8.21 1.89 -13.87
C TRP A 17 -9.15 0.72 -14.24
N PRO A 18 -10.02 0.82 -15.27
CA PRO A 18 -10.95 -0.28 -15.59
C PRO A 18 -10.23 -1.57 -16.02
N GLU A 19 -9.02 -1.46 -16.61
CA GLU A 19 -8.23 -2.62 -17.04
C GLU A 19 -7.63 -3.39 -15.84
N LEU A 20 -7.61 -2.80 -14.64
CA LEU A 20 -7.03 -3.41 -13.44
C LEU A 20 -7.95 -4.43 -12.76
N ARG A 21 -9.19 -4.59 -13.20
CA ARG A 21 -10.20 -5.48 -12.57
C ARG A 21 -9.69 -6.91 -12.38
N ALA A 22 -8.96 -7.45 -13.34
CA ALA A 22 -8.41 -8.80 -13.25
C ALA A 22 -7.41 -9.01 -12.08
N THR A 23 -6.89 -7.93 -11.45
CA THR A 23 -5.99 -8.07 -10.30
C THR A 23 -6.62 -8.82 -9.15
N ALA A 24 -7.90 -8.55 -8.85
CA ALA A 24 -8.62 -9.23 -7.77
C ALA A 24 -8.82 -10.74 -8.06
N GLU A 25 -9.11 -11.08 -9.32
CA GLU A 25 -9.27 -12.47 -9.76
C GLU A 25 -7.95 -13.26 -9.70
N LEU A 26 -6.83 -12.58 -9.96
CA LEU A 26 -5.49 -13.12 -9.85
C LEU A 26 -4.95 -13.14 -8.41
N GLY A 27 -5.76 -12.80 -7.42
CA GLY A 27 -5.38 -12.85 -6.01
C GLY A 27 -4.47 -11.70 -5.56
N PHE A 28 -4.51 -10.56 -6.24
CA PHE A 28 -3.77 -9.37 -5.85
C PHE A 28 -4.60 -8.41 -5.02
N VAL A 29 -3.94 -7.78 -4.05
CA VAL A 29 -4.47 -6.70 -3.22
C VAL A 29 -3.58 -5.48 -3.40
N LEU A 30 -4.16 -4.30 -3.60
CA LEU A 30 -3.43 -3.05 -3.70
C LEU A 30 -2.90 -2.63 -2.32
N TYR A 31 -1.61 -2.38 -2.25
CA TYR A 31 -0.86 -1.85 -1.12
C TYR A 31 -0.21 -0.51 -1.48
N GLY A 32 0.75 -0.07 -0.69
CA GLY A 32 1.56 1.11 -1.00
C GLY A 32 0.85 2.45 -0.81
N GLY A 33 1.46 3.50 -1.37
CA GLY A 33 0.98 4.87 -1.22
C GLY A 33 -0.35 5.15 -1.90
N THR A 34 -0.57 4.52 -3.06
CA THR A 34 -1.83 4.68 -3.80
C THR A 34 -3.01 4.07 -3.05
N ALA A 35 -2.82 2.95 -2.35
CA ALA A 35 -3.85 2.36 -1.50
C ALA A 35 -4.28 3.32 -0.37
N VAL A 36 -3.32 3.96 0.31
CA VAL A 36 -3.61 4.98 1.35
C VAL A 36 -4.31 6.18 0.73
N ALA A 37 -3.83 6.68 -0.40
CA ALA A 37 -4.38 7.85 -1.06
C ALA A 37 -5.80 7.62 -1.59
N LEU A 38 -6.11 6.45 -2.15
CA LEU A 38 -7.47 6.09 -2.58
C LEU A 38 -8.46 6.02 -1.41
N ARG A 39 -7.98 5.64 -0.21
CA ARG A 39 -8.83 5.59 0.99
C ARG A 39 -9.05 6.95 1.65
N LEU A 40 -8.07 7.86 1.59
CA LEU A 40 -8.05 9.08 2.40
C LEU A 40 -8.04 10.39 1.61
N GLY A 41 -7.83 10.36 0.30
CA GLY A 41 -7.89 11.53 -0.58
C GLY A 41 -6.83 12.62 -0.31
N HIS A 42 -5.75 12.30 0.41
CA HIS A 42 -4.87 13.31 1.01
C HIS A 42 -3.73 13.80 0.11
N ARG A 43 -3.40 13.06 -0.95
CA ARG A 43 -2.35 13.43 -1.91
C ARG A 43 -2.49 12.68 -3.23
N HIS A 44 -1.89 13.19 -4.28
CA HIS A 44 -1.73 12.43 -5.52
C HIS A 44 -0.80 11.24 -5.31
N SER A 45 -1.07 10.15 -6.02
CA SER A 45 -0.23 8.97 -6.08
C SER A 45 -0.21 8.39 -7.50
N VAL A 46 0.96 7.87 -7.92
CA VAL A 46 1.23 7.57 -9.34
C VAL A 46 1.56 6.12 -9.61
N ASP A 47 1.89 5.32 -8.60
CA ASP A 47 2.30 3.93 -8.76
C ASP A 47 1.22 2.99 -8.21
N PHE A 48 1.05 1.82 -8.83
CA PHE A 48 0.23 0.75 -8.27
C PHE A 48 1.11 -0.40 -7.82
N ASP A 49 1.06 -0.74 -6.53
CA ASP A 49 1.80 -1.83 -5.91
C ASP A 49 0.84 -2.94 -5.51
N PHE A 50 0.83 -4.04 -6.26
CA PHE A 50 -0.04 -5.19 -6.07
C PHE A 50 0.69 -6.31 -5.33
N PHE A 51 0.16 -6.75 -4.20
CA PHE A 51 0.71 -7.81 -3.37
C PHE A 51 -0.17 -9.06 -3.43
N SER A 52 0.47 -10.23 -3.51
CA SER A 52 -0.20 -11.53 -3.43
C SER A 52 0.58 -12.49 -2.53
N ASP A 53 -0.12 -13.33 -1.78
CA ASP A 53 0.47 -14.45 -1.05
C ASP A 53 0.85 -15.62 -1.98
N GLN A 54 0.37 -15.61 -3.23
CA GLN A 54 0.70 -16.61 -4.24
C GLN A 54 2.02 -16.28 -4.95
N ALA A 55 2.66 -17.30 -5.52
CA ALA A 55 3.77 -17.10 -6.43
C ALA A 55 3.29 -16.37 -7.70
N LEU A 56 4.15 -15.50 -8.28
CA LEU A 56 3.80 -14.80 -9.50
C LEU A 56 3.66 -15.76 -10.68
N ASP A 57 2.47 -15.81 -11.26
CA ASP A 57 2.22 -16.42 -12.56
C ASP A 57 2.27 -15.34 -13.66
N ARG A 58 3.43 -15.21 -14.28
CA ARG A 58 3.65 -14.23 -15.36
C ARG A 58 2.78 -14.48 -16.57
N HIS A 59 2.53 -15.76 -16.88
CA HIS A 59 1.67 -16.10 -18.01
C HIS A 59 0.23 -15.64 -17.77
N ALA A 60 -0.31 -15.91 -16.58
CA ALA A 60 -1.62 -15.43 -16.17
C ALA A 60 -1.70 -13.88 -16.17
N ILE A 61 -0.67 -13.20 -15.64
CA ILE A 61 -0.60 -11.72 -15.66
C ILE A 61 -0.61 -11.20 -17.09
N HIS A 62 0.23 -11.74 -17.99
CA HIS A 62 0.27 -11.31 -19.38
C HIS A 62 -1.05 -11.59 -20.12
N ALA A 63 -1.70 -12.71 -19.86
CA ALA A 63 -2.98 -13.06 -20.46
C ALA A 63 -4.13 -12.17 -19.97
N ALA A 64 -4.12 -11.79 -18.69
CA ALA A 64 -5.20 -11.02 -18.07
C ALA A 64 -5.13 -9.51 -18.40
N PHE A 65 -3.94 -8.99 -18.71
CA PHE A 65 -3.74 -7.54 -18.92
C PHE A 65 -3.26 -7.22 -20.34
N PRO A 66 -4.16 -6.79 -21.25
CA PRO A 66 -3.79 -6.42 -22.64
C PRO A 66 -2.72 -5.34 -22.72
N PHE A 67 -2.62 -4.45 -21.73
CA PHE A 67 -1.59 -3.42 -21.69
C PHE A 67 -0.15 -3.98 -21.56
N MET A 68 0.01 -5.22 -21.11
CA MET A 68 1.33 -5.85 -20.96
C MET A 68 2.09 -5.91 -22.29
N ALA A 69 1.38 -6.12 -23.41
CA ALA A 69 1.99 -6.17 -24.75
C ALA A 69 2.66 -4.85 -25.18
N ARG A 70 2.24 -3.72 -24.60
CA ARG A 70 2.79 -2.37 -24.88
C ARG A 70 3.64 -1.81 -23.75
N SER A 71 3.79 -2.54 -22.65
CA SER A 71 4.51 -2.07 -21.47
C SER A 71 6.01 -2.26 -21.59
N THR A 72 6.78 -1.35 -20.98
CA THR A 72 8.22 -1.52 -20.79
C THR A 72 8.48 -2.27 -19.50
N LEU A 73 9.25 -3.34 -19.58
CA LEU A 73 9.68 -4.11 -18.43
C LEU A 73 10.72 -3.31 -17.64
N LEU A 74 10.45 -3.07 -16.33
CA LEU A 74 11.37 -2.38 -15.42
C LEU A 74 12.13 -3.35 -14.53
N GLN A 75 11.43 -4.41 -14.07
CA GLN A 75 11.98 -5.41 -13.18
C GLN A 75 11.32 -6.75 -13.47
N ASP A 76 12.10 -7.82 -13.54
CA ASP A 76 11.62 -9.19 -13.70
C ASP A 76 12.47 -10.13 -12.86
N GLU A 77 12.05 -10.30 -11.61
CA GLU A 77 12.65 -11.19 -10.64
C GLU A 77 11.65 -12.27 -10.25
N ARG A 78 12.11 -13.34 -9.62
CA ARG A 78 11.29 -14.52 -9.31
C ARG A 78 9.92 -14.15 -8.69
N GLN A 79 9.89 -13.19 -7.77
CA GLN A 79 8.68 -12.76 -7.05
C GLN A 79 8.35 -11.27 -7.21
N THR A 80 8.93 -10.62 -8.22
CA THR A 80 8.69 -9.21 -8.51
C THR A 80 8.61 -9.02 -10.02
N LEU A 81 7.53 -8.37 -10.45
CA LEU A 81 7.37 -7.94 -11.84
C LEU A 81 7.00 -6.45 -11.83
N GLY A 82 7.87 -5.61 -12.37
CA GLY A 82 7.65 -4.18 -12.51
C GLY A 82 7.52 -3.80 -13.98
N VAL A 83 6.47 -3.07 -14.32
CA VAL A 83 6.22 -2.61 -15.69
C VAL A 83 5.85 -1.13 -15.72
N LEU A 84 6.17 -0.49 -16.81
CA LEU A 84 5.78 0.88 -17.13
C LEU A 84 4.82 0.86 -18.30
N VAL A 85 3.55 1.15 -18.03
CA VAL A 85 2.49 1.18 -19.04
C VAL A 85 2.46 2.56 -19.67
N PRO A 86 2.67 2.69 -20.99
CA PRO A 86 2.57 3.98 -21.65
C PRO A 86 1.13 4.48 -21.66
N GLY A 87 0.95 5.80 -21.59
CA GLY A 87 -0.35 6.43 -21.83
C GLY A 87 -0.81 6.25 -23.29
N ALA A 88 -2.00 6.72 -23.58
CA ALA A 88 -2.57 6.64 -24.93
C ALA A 88 -1.78 7.44 -25.98
N ASP A 89 -1.06 8.47 -25.56
CA ASP A 89 -0.20 9.32 -26.38
C ASP A 89 1.05 9.74 -25.58
N PRO A 90 2.09 10.27 -26.20
CA PRO A 90 3.35 10.63 -25.54
C PRO A 90 3.20 11.68 -24.41
N GLN A 91 2.11 12.46 -24.41
CA GLN A 91 1.83 13.51 -23.42
C GLN A 91 0.97 12.99 -22.26
N SER A 92 0.37 11.81 -22.40
CA SER A 92 -0.55 11.23 -21.43
C SER A 92 0.10 10.70 -20.16
N GLY A 93 1.44 10.71 -20.10
CA GLY A 93 2.20 10.15 -18.99
C GLY A 93 2.27 8.62 -19.03
N GLN A 94 2.96 8.06 -18.05
CA GLN A 94 3.18 6.62 -17.90
C GLN A 94 2.70 6.18 -16.53
N VAL A 95 2.28 4.91 -16.42
CA VAL A 95 1.82 4.32 -15.16
C VAL A 95 2.75 3.18 -14.80
N LYS A 96 3.37 3.27 -13.63
CA LYS A 96 4.16 2.18 -13.06
C LYS A 96 3.24 1.22 -12.31
N LEU A 97 3.33 -0.06 -12.65
CA LEU A 97 2.71 -1.15 -11.92
C LEU A 97 3.80 -2.08 -11.40
N SER A 98 3.67 -2.49 -10.13
CA SER A 98 4.53 -3.48 -9.51
C SER A 98 3.68 -4.62 -8.98
N PHE A 99 4.05 -5.86 -9.31
CA PHE A 99 3.42 -7.07 -8.80
C PHE A 99 4.43 -7.81 -7.94
N PHE A 100 4.03 -8.10 -6.69
CA PHE A 100 4.86 -8.80 -5.71
C PHE A 100 4.14 -10.07 -5.28
N GLY A 101 4.78 -11.22 -5.50
CA GLY A 101 4.26 -12.52 -5.09
C GLY A 101 4.92 -13.06 -3.84
N THR A 102 4.36 -14.14 -3.31
CA THR A 102 4.88 -14.87 -2.14
C THR A 102 5.02 -13.97 -0.90
N ILE A 103 4.11 -13.02 -0.74
CA ILE A 103 4.05 -12.16 0.44
C ILE A 103 3.53 -13.00 1.62
N GLY A 104 4.39 -13.27 2.60
CA GLY A 104 4.10 -14.23 3.67
C GLY A 104 3.70 -13.61 5.01
N PHE A 105 3.49 -12.30 5.11
CA PHE A 105 3.19 -11.68 6.41
C PHE A 105 1.71 -11.78 6.83
N GLY A 106 0.81 -12.16 5.92
CA GLY A 106 -0.62 -12.23 6.20
C GLY A 106 -1.28 -10.85 6.35
N ARG A 107 -2.39 -10.76 7.08
CA ARG A 107 -3.13 -9.52 7.35
C ARG A 107 -3.77 -9.51 8.73
N VAL A 108 -3.99 -8.33 9.29
CA VAL A 108 -4.71 -8.10 10.56
C VAL A 108 -6.05 -7.39 10.36
N GLY A 109 -6.31 -6.90 9.15
CA GLY A 109 -7.57 -6.29 8.74
C GLY A 109 -8.13 -6.93 7.48
N GLU A 110 -9.42 -6.74 7.21
CA GLU A 110 -10.03 -7.17 5.94
C GLU A 110 -9.71 -6.16 4.84
N PRO A 111 -9.23 -6.60 3.66
CA PRO A 111 -9.17 -5.74 2.49
C PRO A 111 -10.59 -5.42 2.01
N ASP A 112 -10.77 -4.23 1.48
CA ASP A 112 -12.05 -3.81 0.91
C ASP A 112 -12.01 -3.77 -0.60
N LEU A 113 -13.10 -4.20 -1.21
CA LEU A 113 -13.34 -3.98 -2.63
C LEU A 113 -13.77 -2.51 -2.85
N THR A 114 -13.23 -1.87 -3.88
CA THR A 114 -13.72 -0.55 -4.32
C THR A 114 -15.18 -0.61 -4.75
N GLY A 115 -15.92 0.49 -4.60
CA GLY A 115 -17.36 0.53 -4.87
C GLY A 115 -17.75 0.18 -6.31
N ASP A 116 -16.83 0.38 -7.27
CA ASP A 116 -16.97 -0.01 -8.67
C ASP A 116 -16.50 -1.48 -8.94
N GLY A 117 -16.01 -2.16 -7.90
CA GLY A 117 -15.58 -3.55 -7.97
C GLY A 117 -14.28 -3.78 -8.75
N VAL A 118 -13.44 -2.76 -8.94
CA VAL A 118 -12.21 -2.87 -9.74
C VAL A 118 -11.06 -3.46 -8.92
N LEU A 119 -10.81 -2.95 -7.71
CA LEU A 119 -9.66 -3.37 -6.91
C LEU A 119 -10.05 -3.86 -5.52
N GLN A 120 -9.33 -4.86 -5.02
CA GLN A 120 -9.21 -5.08 -3.58
C GLN A 120 -8.08 -4.20 -3.03
N VAL A 121 -8.34 -3.48 -1.94
CA VAL A 121 -7.38 -2.55 -1.31
C VAL A 121 -7.18 -2.95 0.14
N ALA A 122 -5.94 -3.06 0.58
CA ALA A 122 -5.59 -3.44 1.93
C ALA A 122 -6.24 -2.53 3.00
N SER A 123 -6.46 -3.06 4.18
CA SER A 123 -6.99 -2.29 5.31
C SER A 123 -6.03 -1.17 5.73
N LEU A 124 -6.54 -0.11 6.34
CA LEU A 124 -5.67 0.96 6.85
C LEU A 124 -4.72 0.45 7.96
N ASP A 125 -5.11 -0.56 8.74
CA ASP A 125 -4.23 -1.19 9.74
C ASP A 125 -3.04 -1.88 9.07
N ASP A 126 -3.27 -2.66 8.00
CA ASP A 126 -2.21 -3.34 7.25
C ASP A 126 -1.32 -2.34 6.50
N LEU A 127 -1.92 -1.31 5.90
CA LEU A 127 -1.19 -0.25 5.23
C LEU A 127 -0.28 0.51 6.18
N MET A 128 -0.77 0.87 7.38
CA MET A 128 0.06 1.53 8.37
C MET A 128 1.19 0.62 8.87
N ALA A 129 0.92 -0.66 9.12
CA ALA A 129 1.93 -1.63 9.54
C ALA A 129 3.06 -1.75 8.51
N THR A 130 2.73 -1.83 7.21
CA THR A 130 3.74 -1.88 6.14
C THR A 130 4.50 -0.56 6.01
N LYS A 131 3.84 0.60 6.15
CA LYS A 131 4.49 1.92 6.12
C LYS A 131 5.48 2.12 7.28
N LEU A 132 5.17 1.62 8.48
CA LEU A 132 6.08 1.66 9.62
C LEU A 132 7.37 0.88 9.38
N LYS A 133 7.34 -0.19 8.57
CA LYS A 133 8.54 -0.87 8.12
C LYS A 133 9.29 -0.08 7.05
N VAL A 134 8.58 0.54 6.11
CA VAL A 134 9.17 1.30 5.00
C VAL A 134 9.97 2.51 5.50
N ILE A 135 9.49 3.25 6.50
CA ILE A 135 10.21 4.41 7.05
C ILE A 135 11.53 4.07 7.75
N LEU A 136 11.77 2.80 8.07
CA LEU A 136 13.07 2.31 8.56
C LEU A 136 14.06 2.01 7.42
N GLN A 137 13.60 1.96 6.19
CA GLN A 137 14.40 1.64 5.01
C GLN A 137 14.76 2.89 4.20
N ARG A 138 13.88 3.90 4.23
CA ARG A 138 14.04 5.15 3.48
C ARG A 138 13.36 6.32 4.19
N ALA A 139 13.96 7.49 4.09
CA ALA A 139 13.45 8.73 4.67
C ALA A 139 12.76 9.56 3.56
N GLU A 140 11.55 9.16 3.15
CA GLU A 140 10.75 9.86 2.16
C GLU A 140 9.50 10.48 2.80
N ALA A 141 9.32 11.80 2.66
CA ALA A 141 8.24 12.56 3.29
C ALA A 141 6.84 12.01 2.94
N LYS A 142 6.66 11.44 1.74
CA LYS A 142 5.39 10.84 1.34
C LYS A 142 4.93 9.71 2.26
N ASP A 143 5.87 8.89 2.78
CA ASP A 143 5.55 7.77 3.68
C ASP A 143 5.13 8.28 5.05
N TYR A 144 5.76 9.35 5.54
CA TYR A 144 5.39 10.02 6.79
C TYR A 144 4.05 10.76 6.69
N ARG A 145 3.76 11.40 5.54
CA ARG A 145 2.44 12.00 5.25
C ARG A 145 1.34 10.95 5.28
N ASP A 146 1.56 9.80 4.65
CA ASP A 146 0.61 8.69 4.66
C ASP A 146 0.32 8.24 6.11
N ILE A 147 1.36 8.06 6.95
CA ILE A 147 1.18 7.69 8.36
C ILE A 147 0.45 8.80 9.14
N ALA A 148 0.84 10.06 8.98
CA ALA A 148 0.19 11.18 9.65
C ALA A 148 -1.30 11.26 9.31
N GLN A 149 -1.65 11.03 8.05
CA GLN A 149 -3.04 11.05 7.59
C GLN A 149 -3.83 9.85 8.11
N MET A 150 -3.24 8.65 8.16
CA MET A 150 -3.89 7.49 8.77
C MET A 150 -4.12 7.70 10.28
N VAL A 151 -3.16 8.32 10.99
CA VAL A 151 -3.37 8.70 12.42
C VAL A 151 -4.53 9.67 12.57
N LYS A 152 -4.64 10.70 11.72
CA LYS A 152 -5.76 11.65 11.73
C LYS A 152 -7.10 10.99 11.41
N ALA A 153 -7.08 9.96 10.56
CA ALA A 153 -8.26 9.13 10.26
C ALA A 153 -8.63 8.15 11.38
N GLY A 154 -7.91 8.17 12.51
CA GLY A 154 -8.22 7.37 13.69
C GLY A 154 -7.55 5.99 13.72
N VAL A 155 -6.63 5.69 12.80
CA VAL A 155 -5.88 4.42 12.84
C VAL A 155 -4.93 4.42 14.03
N SER A 156 -4.99 3.37 14.85
CA SER A 156 -4.17 3.26 16.06
C SER A 156 -2.72 2.94 15.73
N LEU A 157 -1.80 3.85 16.05
CA LEU A 157 -0.36 3.63 15.85
C LEU A 157 0.15 2.43 16.69
N ALA A 158 -0.34 2.26 17.93
CA ALA A 158 0.04 1.12 18.78
C ALA A 158 -0.39 -0.22 18.16
N LYS A 159 -1.62 -0.29 17.62
CA LYS A 159 -2.12 -1.47 16.89
C LYS A 159 -1.29 -1.75 15.64
N ALA A 160 -0.96 -0.73 14.85
CA ALA A 160 -0.17 -0.88 13.65
C ALA A 160 1.29 -1.31 13.94
N LEU A 161 1.90 -0.82 15.02
CA LEU A 161 3.21 -1.29 15.48
C LEU A 161 3.18 -2.77 15.90
N ALA A 162 2.12 -3.20 16.61
CA ALA A 162 1.91 -4.60 16.95
C ALA A 162 1.72 -5.46 15.69
N ALA A 163 0.96 -4.97 14.71
CA ALA A 163 0.77 -5.63 13.42
C ALA A 163 2.10 -5.76 12.66
N ALA A 164 2.88 -4.70 12.56
CA ALA A 164 4.20 -4.73 11.92
C ALA A 164 5.16 -5.71 12.60
N GLN A 165 5.11 -5.82 13.92
CA GLN A 165 5.89 -6.81 14.66
C GLN A 165 5.47 -8.25 14.30
N LYS A 166 4.16 -8.50 14.13
CA LYS A 166 3.66 -9.81 13.67
C LYS A 166 4.06 -10.09 12.23
N PHE A 167 4.01 -9.09 11.34
CA PHE A 167 4.33 -9.24 9.92
C PHE A 167 5.80 -9.52 9.67
N PHE A 168 6.68 -8.81 10.35
CA PHE A 168 8.12 -8.80 10.04
C PHE A 168 8.98 -9.48 11.11
N GLY A 169 8.37 -9.93 12.21
CA GLY A 169 9.06 -10.68 13.27
C GLY A 169 10.29 -9.94 13.81
N PRO A 170 11.43 -10.65 13.97
CA PRO A 170 12.64 -10.06 14.53
C PRO A 170 13.28 -8.98 13.65
N ASN A 171 12.86 -8.88 12.37
CA ASN A 171 13.35 -7.86 11.45
C ASN A 171 12.64 -6.49 11.62
N PHE A 172 11.76 -6.36 12.61
CA PHE A 172 11.08 -5.11 12.93
C PHE A 172 11.11 -4.84 14.43
N GLN A 173 11.62 -3.68 14.79
CA GLN A 173 11.65 -3.20 16.17
C GLN A 173 10.73 -1.97 16.30
N PRO A 174 9.62 -2.04 17.02
CA PRO A 174 8.68 -0.94 17.18
C PRO A 174 9.31 0.37 17.67
N SER A 175 10.29 0.27 18.57
CA SER A 175 11.03 1.43 19.10
C SER A 175 11.77 2.21 18.02
N GLU A 176 12.27 1.55 16.97
CA GLU A 176 12.96 2.24 15.88
C GLU A 176 11.96 3.05 15.02
N SER A 177 10.78 2.51 14.75
CA SER A 177 9.73 3.27 14.07
C SER A 177 9.26 4.46 14.90
N LEU A 178 9.11 4.32 16.22
CA LEU A 178 8.77 5.43 17.10
C LEU A 178 9.84 6.54 17.09
N LYS A 179 11.13 6.18 17.07
CA LYS A 179 12.22 7.14 16.92
C LYS A 179 12.18 7.83 15.56
N ALA A 180 12.00 7.07 14.47
CA ALA A 180 11.89 7.61 13.12
C ALA A 180 10.75 8.62 13.00
N LEU A 181 9.58 8.34 13.60
CA LEU A 181 8.42 9.25 13.62
C LEU A 181 8.62 10.54 14.43
N ALA A 182 9.73 10.66 15.16
CA ALA A 182 10.11 11.86 15.92
C ALA A 182 11.36 12.57 15.36
N TYR A 183 11.93 12.08 14.23
CA TYR A 183 13.17 12.62 13.66
C TYR A 183 12.97 12.96 12.17
N PHE A 184 13.18 14.23 11.81
CA PHE A 184 12.80 14.78 10.49
C PHE A 184 13.96 15.47 9.76
N LYS A 185 15.22 15.05 9.99
CA LYS A 185 16.39 15.72 9.39
C LYS A 185 16.94 15.01 8.14
N ASP A 186 16.47 13.78 7.85
CA ASP A 186 16.97 12.97 6.74
C ASP A 186 16.09 13.10 5.50
N GLY A 187 16.66 12.80 4.33
CA GLY A 187 15.96 12.79 3.05
C GLY A 187 15.24 14.09 2.76
N ASP A 188 13.99 14.01 2.35
CA ASP A 188 13.12 15.15 2.07
C ASP A 188 12.15 15.48 3.23
N LEU A 189 12.39 14.93 4.44
CA LEU A 189 11.49 15.06 5.60
C LEU A 189 11.35 16.52 6.09
N ALA A 190 12.29 17.40 5.77
CA ALA A 190 12.15 18.84 6.01
C ALA A 190 10.97 19.48 5.26
N THR A 191 10.39 18.78 4.26
CA THR A 191 9.19 19.23 3.53
C THR A 191 7.88 18.90 4.25
N LEU A 192 7.92 18.15 5.36
CA LEU A 192 6.75 17.90 6.19
C LEU A 192 6.27 19.20 6.85
N THR A 193 4.96 19.37 6.88
CA THR A 193 4.35 20.52 7.56
C THR A 193 4.45 20.38 9.09
N ARG A 194 4.29 21.50 9.81
CA ARG A 194 4.24 21.49 11.28
C ARG A 194 3.09 20.63 11.81
N ASP A 195 1.98 20.60 11.11
CA ASP A 195 0.82 19.80 11.50
C ASP A 195 1.10 18.29 11.34
N GLU A 196 1.76 17.89 10.22
CA GLU A 196 2.17 16.49 10.00
C GLU A 196 3.17 16.04 11.07
N THR A 197 4.24 16.81 11.29
CA THR A 197 5.26 16.48 12.30
C THR A 197 4.69 16.45 13.71
N SER A 198 3.82 17.41 14.08
CA SER A 198 3.15 17.44 15.38
C SER A 198 2.24 16.22 15.57
N THR A 199 1.50 15.82 14.53
CA THR A 199 0.64 14.62 14.55
C THR A 199 1.47 13.36 14.82
N LEU A 200 2.58 13.20 14.09
CA LEU A 200 3.46 12.02 14.21
C LEU A 200 4.10 11.95 15.61
N VAL A 201 4.66 13.07 16.10
CA VAL A 201 5.31 13.13 17.42
C VAL A 201 4.29 12.84 18.53
N LYS A 202 3.10 13.44 18.47
CA LYS A 202 2.03 13.19 19.46
C LYS A 202 1.60 11.72 19.47
N ALA A 203 1.38 11.15 18.29
CA ALA A 203 1.00 9.75 18.17
C ALA A 203 2.10 8.82 18.70
N ALA A 204 3.37 9.05 18.34
CA ALA A 204 4.49 8.26 18.82
C ALA A 204 4.66 8.38 20.35
N SER A 205 4.54 9.59 20.90
CA SER A 205 4.65 9.83 22.34
C SER A 205 3.48 9.27 23.16
N ALA A 206 2.35 9.00 22.54
CA ALA A 206 1.17 8.42 23.20
C ALA A 206 1.25 6.90 23.33
N VAL A 207 2.10 6.23 22.55
CA VAL A 207 2.27 4.77 22.65
C VAL A 207 2.96 4.43 23.98
N ARG A 208 2.30 3.63 24.81
CA ARG A 208 2.84 3.10 26.06
C ARG A 208 3.11 1.61 25.93
N ASP A 209 2.10 0.88 25.51
CA ASP A 209 2.11 -0.57 25.35
C ASP A 209 1.60 -0.94 23.98
N LEU A 210 2.01 -2.08 23.48
CA LEU A 210 1.49 -2.64 22.24
C LEU A 210 0.39 -3.65 22.57
N PRO A 211 -0.78 -3.57 21.93
CA PRO A 211 -1.83 -4.55 22.17
C PRO A 211 -1.42 -5.93 21.67
N GLU A 212 -1.90 -6.96 22.32
CA GLU A 212 -1.81 -8.30 21.75
C GLU A 212 -2.66 -8.38 20.49
N LEU A 213 -2.08 -8.91 19.42
CA LEU A 213 -2.71 -8.96 18.11
C LEU A 213 -2.44 -10.32 17.44
N ALA A 214 -3.49 -10.89 16.83
CA ALA A 214 -3.38 -12.08 16.01
C ALA A 214 -3.42 -11.74 14.51
N ILE A 215 -2.75 -12.54 13.71
CA ILE A 215 -2.91 -12.54 12.25
C ILE A 215 -4.32 -13.07 11.95
N LEU A 216 -5.11 -12.29 11.24
CA LEU A 216 -6.48 -12.64 10.86
C LEU A 216 -6.50 -13.71 9.77
N SER A 217 -5.59 -13.61 8.81
CA SER A 217 -5.42 -14.58 7.73
C SER A 217 -3.99 -14.53 7.19
N THR A 218 -3.49 -15.67 6.73
CA THR A 218 -2.24 -15.75 5.96
C THR A 218 -2.44 -15.35 4.49
N LYS A 219 -3.69 -15.35 4.01
CA LYS A 219 -4.04 -14.84 2.68
C LYS A 219 -4.26 -13.33 2.74
N LEU A 220 -3.81 -12.61 1.72
CA LEU A 220 -3.98 -11.16 1.64
C LEU A 220 -5.38 -10.78 1.14
N THR A 221 -5.98 -11.57 0.26
CA THR A 221 -7.34 -11.34 -0.26
C THR A 221 -8.41 -11.51 0.81
N ALA A 222 -9.54 -10.83 0.64
CA ALA A 222 -10.74 -11.12 1.42
C ALA A 222 -11.16 -12.58 1.27
N ALA A 223 -11.75 -13.16 2.31
CA ALA A 223 -12.39 -14.46 2.18
C ALA A 223 -13.50 -14.34 1.10
N THR A 224 -13.43 -15.19 0.09
CA THR A 224 -14.54 -15.33 -0.87
C THR A 224 -15.76 -15.78 -0.08
N HIS A 225 -16.71 -14.89 0.16
CA HIS A 225 -18.04 -15.30 0.54
C HIS A 225 -18.63 -15.98 -0.69
N SER A 226 -18.63 -17.32 -0.70
CA SER A 226 -19.47 -18.07 -1.61
C SER A 226 -20.90 -17.62 -1.31
N LEU A 227 -21.46 -16.81 -2.20
CA LEU A 227 -22.90 -16.58 -2.24
C LEU A 227 -23.50 -17.95 -2.58
N GLY A 228 -23.99 -18.64 -1.52
CA GLY A 228 -24.77 -19.83 -1.62
C GLY A 228 -26.17 -19.55 -2.16
#